data_f8bc20b9a184c418fdbc3b27b22975f6
#
_entry.id   f8bc20b9a184c418fdbc3b27b22975f6
#
_cell.length_a   1.000
_cell.length_b   1.000
_cell.length_c   1.000
_cell.angle_alpha   90.00
_cell.angle_beta   90.00
_cell.angle_gamma   90.00
#
_symmetry.space_group_name_H-M   'P 1'
#
loop_
_entity.id
_entity.type
_entity.pdbx_description
1 polymer ?
#
loop_
_entity_poly.entity_id
_entity_poly.type
_entity_poly.pdbx_seq_one_letter_code
_entity_poly.pdbx_strand_id
1 'polypeptide(L)'
;MTSSSNDVSEVSVYPNPYYGTHELESSRADKFVSFNHLPSEAKIDIYSLGGIFVRSIHKHDASQFAKWDLKNQYGYPVASGMYIARITSGGEEKVLKIALVQETQVLKYY
;
A
#
# COMPACT_ATOMS: atom_id res chain seq x y z
N MET A 1 16.08 -7.08 -24.01
CA MET A 1 15.78 -7.04 -23.56
C MET A 1 14.99 -6.72 -23.24
N THR A 2 14.74 -6.51 -23.06
CA THR A 2 13.93 -6.13 -22.84
C THR A 2 13.43 -6.10 -21.76
N SER A 3 13.09 -5.21 -21.26
CA SER A 3 12.67 -5.16 -20.05
C SER A 3 11.55 -5.97 -19.93
N SER A 4 11.39 -6.60 -18.93
CA SER A 4 10.35 -7.43 -18.75
C SER A 4 9.21 -6.69 -18.16
N SER A 5 8.04 -6.84 -18.68
CA SER A 5 6.93 -6.20 -18.08
C SER A 5 6.57 -6.89 -16.80
N ASN A 6 7.22 -7.97 -16.44
CA ASN A 6 6.92 -8.66 -15.20
C ASN A 6 7.96 -8.39 -14.15
N ASP A 7 8.93 -7.52 -14.43
CA ASP A 7 10.01 -7.29 -13.49
C ASP A 7 9.48 -6.52 -12.30
N VAL A 8 9.58 -7.07 -11.13
CA VAL A 8 9.15 -6.39 -9.92
C VAL A 8 10.29 -5.89 -9.07
N SER A 9 11.53 -6.03 -9.54
CA SER A 9 12.66 -5.68 -8.70
C SER A 9 12.73 -4.20 -8.38
N GLU A 10 12.17 -3.34 -9.21
CA GLU A 10 12.24 -1.92 -8.96
C GLU A 10 11.01 -1.40 -8.25
N VAL A 11 10.06 -2.23 -7.90
CA VAL A 11 8.84 -1.74 -7.29
C VAL A 11 9.15 -1.14 -5.93
N SER A 12 8.61 0.00 -5.65
CA SER A 12 8.79 0.64 -4.37
C SER A 12 7.45 1.23 -3.96
N VAL A 13 7.35 1.72 -2.75
CA VAL A 13 6.12 2.31 -2.25
C VAL A 13 6.46 3.65 -1.64
N TYR A 14 5.62 4.65 -1.86
CA TYR A 14 5.88 5.98 -1.38
C TYR A 14 4.58 6.67 -0.97
N PRO A 15 4.53 7.41 0.07
CA PRO A 15 5.61 7.60 1.01
C PRO A 15 5.72 6.42 1.96
N ASN A 16 6.90 6.17 2.45
CA ASN A 16 7.14 5.05 3.34
C ASN A 16 8.31 5.44 4.25
N PRO A 17 8.09 5.77 5.50
CA PRO A 17 6.82 5.60 6.19
C PRO A 17 5.78 6.61 5.75
N TYR A 18 4.53 6.25 5.94
CA TYR A 18 3.45 7.15 5.65
C TYR A 18 3.07 7.79 6.98
N TYR A 19 3.03 9.12 7.02
CA TYR A 19 2.64 9.81 8.23
C TYR A 19 1.33 10.51 7.96
N GLY A 20 0.26 10.05 8.59
CA GLY A 20 -1.03 10.67 8.44
C GLY A 20 -1.31 11.51 9.63
N THR A 21 -1.78 12.73 9.44
CA THR A 21 -2.07 13.56 10.57
C THR A 21 -3.55 13.54 10.74
N HIS A 22 -4.02 14.04 11.84
CA HIS A 22 -5.41 14.06 12.06
C HIS A 22 -5.97 15.43 11.81
N GLU A 23 -5.25 16.29 11.14
CA GLU A 23 -5.72 17.60 10.85
C GLU A 23 -6.97 17.50 10.11
N LEU A 24 -7.85 18.39 10.32
CA LEU A 24 -9.05 18.29 9.73
C LEU A 24 -9.03 18.36 8.30
N GLU A 25 -8.30 19.23 7.82
CA GLU A 25 -8.27 19.39 6.48
C GLU A 25 -7.80 18.19 5.82
N SER A 26 -6.87 17.57 6.37
CA SER A 26 -6.33 16.46 5.67
C SER A 26 -7.26 15.30 5.76
N SER A 27 -8.17 15.36 6.62
CA SER A 27 -8.97 14.21 6.79
C SER A 27 -9.81 13.96 5.59
N ARG A 28 -9.96 14.98 4.75
CA ARG A 28 -10.69 14.67 3.75
C ARG A 28 -9.90 14.38 2.62
N ALA A 29 -8.69 14.58 2.62
CA ALA A 29 -7.84 14.34 1.52
C ALA A 29 -7.70 12.89 1.32
N ASP A 30 -7.33 12.49 0.18
CA ASP A 30 -7.10 11.13 -0.09
C ASP A 30 -5.88 10.68 0.64
N LYS A 31 -6.01 9.65 1.42
CA LYS A 31 -4.89 9.11 2.11
C LYS A 31 -4.49 7.87 1.40
N PHE A 32 -3.27 7.79 0.93
CA PHE A 32 -2.83 6.62 0.22
C PHE A 32 -1.33 6.53 0.16
N VAL A 33 -0.85 5.36 -0.15
CA VAL A 33 0.54 5.19 -0.53
C VAL A 33 0.49 4.72 -1.96
N SER A 34 1.52 5.02 -2.74
CA SER A 34 1.57 4.64 -4.13
C SER A 34 2.66 3.62 -4.33
N PHE A 35 2.34 2.52 -5.01
CA PHE A 35 3.34 1.54 -5.40
C PHE A 35 3.79 1.99 -6.79
N ASN A 36 5.09 2.07 -6.99
CA ASN A 36 5.64 2.63 -8.20
C ASN A 36 6.48 1.62 -8.94
N HIS A 37 6.71 1.84 -10.20
CA HIS A 37 7.50 0.97 -11.06
C HIS A 37 6.88 -0.41 -11.16
N LEU A 38 5.57 -0.47 -11.18
CA LEU A 38 4.88 -1.74 -11.33
C LEU A 38 4.78 -2.15 -12.78
N PRO A 39 4.80 -3.44 -13.06
CA PRO A 39 4.52 -3.91 -14.42
C PRO A 39 3.05 -3.63 -14.75
N SER A 40 2.68 -3.79 -15.99
CA SER A 40 1.32 -3.49 -16.41
C SER A 40 0.32 -4.42 -15.74
N GLU A 41 0.71 -5.65 -15.44
CA GLU A 41 -0.17 -6.52 -14.71
C GLU A 41 0.50 -6.94 -13.45
N ALA A 42 -0.10 -6.72 -12.33
CA ALA A 42 0.50 -7.07 -11.06
C ALA A 42 -0.59 -7.26 -10.02
N LYS A 43 -0.28 -8.04 -9.01
CA LYS A 43 -1.20 -8.24 -7.92
C LYS A 43 -0.46 -7.86 -6.65
N ILE A 44 -1.09 -7.10 -5.79
CA ILE A 44 -0.48 -6.68 -4.54
C ILE A 44 -1.35 -7.19 -3.42
N ASP A 45 -0.81 -8.07 -2.59
CA ASP A 45 -1.55 -8.61 -1.46
C ASP A 45 -0.97 -7.98 -0.22
N ILE A 46 -1.80 -7.37 0.59
CA ILE A 46 -1.36 -6.64 1.77
C ILE A 46 -1.78 -7.38 3.02
N TYR A 47 -0.82 -7.54 3.95
CA TYR A 47 -1.05 -8.23 5.19
C TYR A 47 -0.54 -7.38 6.35
N SER A 48 -1.08 -7.59 7.53
CA SER A 48 -0.52 -6.95 8.70
C SER A 48 0.77 -7.67 9.05
N LEU A 49 1.56 -7.10 9.92
CA LEU A 49 2.81 -7.72 10.29
C LEU A 49 2.55 -9.10 10.89
N GLY A 50 1.45 -9.31 11.54
CA GLY A 50 1.14 -10.60 12.10
C GLY A 50 0.60 -11.59 11.10
N GLY A 51 0.51 -11.21 9.86
CA GLY A 51 0.08 -12.15 8.83
C GLY A 51 -1.40 -12.14 8.50
N ILE A 52 -2.15 -11.21 9.05
CA ILE A 52 -3.56 -11.17 8.76
C ILE A 52 -3.78 -10.45 7.46
N PHE A 53 -4.56 -11.04 6.57
CA PHE A 53 -4.81 -10.47 5.26
C PHE A 53 -5.60 -9.18 5.38
N VAL A 54 -5.17 -8.17 4.65
CA VAL A 54 -5.81 -6.88 4.67
C VAL A 54 -6.59 -6.64 3.40
N ARG A 55 -5.95 -6.76 2.26
CA ARG A 55 -6.66 -6.63 0.99
C ARG A 55 -5.75 -6.96 -0.17
N SER A 56 -6.33 -7.14 -1.35
CA SER A 56 -5.55 -7.33 -2.56
C SER A 56 -5.89 -6.23 -3.52
N ILE A 57 -4.91 -5.80 -4.28
CA ILE A 57 -5.09 -4.82 -5.32
C ILE A 57 -4.62 -5.44 -6.62
N HIS A 58 -5.46 -5.40 -7.64
CA HIS A 58 -5.10 -5.96 -8.93
C HIS A 58 -4.89 -4.84 -9.90
N LYS A 59 -3.79 -4.85 -10.58
CA LYS A 59 -3.48 -3.82 -11.55
C LYS A 59 -3.46 -4.42 -12.93
N HIS A 60 -4.17 -3.77 -13.88
CA HIS A 60 -4.22 -4.24 -15.25
C HIS A 60 -4.23 -3.03 -16.13
N ASP A 61 -3.19 -2.28 -16.19
CA ASP A 61 -3.16 -1.14 -17.07
C ASP A 61 -1.72 -0.78 -17.41
N ALA A 62 -1.55 0.14 -18.30
CA ALA A 62 -0.23 0.49 -18.78
C ALA A 62 0.53 1.42 -17.83
N SER A 63 -0.11 1.90 -16.78
CA SER A 63 0.60 2.79 -15.89
C SER A 63 1.60 2.00 -15.05
N GLN A 64 2.45 2.67 -14.33
CA GLN A 64 3.41 2.00 -13.49
C GLN A 64 3.01 2.17 -12.03
N PHE A 65 1.80 2.63 -11.75
CA PHE A 65 1.43 2.96 -10.40
C PHE A 65 0.14 2.30 -9.94
N ALA A 66 0.05 2.05 -8.67
CA ALA A 66 -1.21 1.62 -8.07
C ALA A 66 -1.26 2.19 -6.68
N LYS A 67 -2.41 2.63 -6.22
CA LYS A 67 -2.54 3.24 -4.93
C LYS A 67 -3.25 2.32 -3.96
N TRP A 68 -2.85 2.39 -2.71
CA TRP A 68 -3.56 1.72 -1.65
C TRP A 68 -4.13 2.81 -0.76
N ASP A 69 -5.42 2.82 -0.55
CA ASP A 69 -6.10 3.85 0.19
C ASP A 69 -6.05 3.62 1.70
N LEU A 70 -5.22 2.72 2.15
CA LEU A 70 -4.99 2.44 3.56
C LEU A 70 -6.24 1.89 4.24
N LYS A 71 -7.06 1.19 3.48
CA LYS A 71 -8.26 0.57 4.00
C LYS A 71 -8.19 -0.93 3.77
N ASN A 72 -8.90 -1.67 4.59
CA ASN A 72 -8.92 -3.11 4.42
C ASN A 72 -9.93 -3.51 3.35
N GLN A 73 -10.09 -4.80 3.15
CA GLN A 73 -10.95 -5.28 2.08
C GLN A 73 -12.41 -4.93 2.30
N TYR A 74 -12.79 -4.51 3.48
CA TYR A 74 -14.16 -4.14 3.75
C TYR A 74 -14.35 -2.62 3.73
N GLY A 75 -13.33 -1.90 3.39
CA GLY A 75 -13.43 -0.44 3.28
C GLY A 75 -13.18 0.33 4.56
N TYR A 76 -12.66 -0.34 5.60
CA TYR A 76 -12.37 0.37 6.83
C TYR A 76 -10.90 0.74 6.95
N PRO A 77 -10.59 1.89 7.50
CA PRO A 77 -9.20 2.31 7.65
C PRO A 77 -8.42 1.34 8.52
N VAL A 78 -7.19 1.12 8.20
CA VAL A 78 -6.36 0.22 8.99
C VAL A 78 -5.61 1.00 10.05
N ALA A 79 -5.20 0.33 11.10
CA ALA A 79 -4.50 0.96 12.20
C ALA A 79 -3.05 1.24 11.85
N SER A 80 -2.43 2.11 12.62
CA SER A 80 -1.02 2.35 12.48
C SER A 80 -0.27 1.06 12.73
N GLY A 81 0.81 0.88 12.10
CA GLY A 81 1.63 -0.31 12.28
C GLY A 81 2.41 -0.63 11.04
N MET A 82 3.00 -1.81 11.03
CA MET A 82 3.76 -2.26 9.88
C MET A 82 2.90 -3.20 9.08
N TYR A 83 2.98 -3.06 7.78
CA TYR A 83 2.22 -3.91 6.88
C TYR A 83 3.19 -4.51 5.87
N ILE A 84 2.81 -5.61 5.29
CA ILE A 84 3.65 -6.29 4.31
C ILE A 84 2.87 -6.36 3.04
N ALA A 85 3.49 -5.91 1.96
CA ALA A 85 2.88 -5.98 0.64
C ALA A 85 3.66 -6.97 -0.19
N ARG A 86 2.97 -7.94 -0.77
CA ARG A 86 3.61 -8.93 -1.61
C ARG A 86 3.15 -8.65 -3.00
N ILE A 87 4.07 -8.27 -3.87
CA ILE A 87 3.77 -7.94 -5.24
C ILE A 87 4.16 -9.10 -6.11
N THR A 88 3.23 -9.58 -6.93
CA THR A 88 3.53 -10.67 -7.83
C THR A 88 3.15 -10.29 -9.24
N SER A 89 3.93 -10.71 -10.20
CA SER A 89 3.64 -10.47 -11.60
C SER A 89 4.39 -11.51 -12.41
N GLY A 90 3.66 -12.33 -13.16
CA GLY A 90 4.31 -13.27 -14.06
C GLY A 90 5.33 -14.19 -13.45
N GLY A 91 5.09 -14.65 -12.27
CA GLY A 91 6.04 -15.54 -11.61
C GLY A 91 7.11 -14.84 -10.81
N GLU A 92 7.19 -13.52 -10.91
CA GLU A 92 8.16 -12.76 -10.13
C GLU A 92 7.47 -12.27 -8.86
N GLU A 93 8.20 -12.09 -7.81
CA GLU A 93 7.61 -11.66 -6.56
C GLU A 93 8.52 -10.71 -5.80
N LYS A 94 7.98 -9.74 -5.15
CA LYS A 94 8.74 -8.85 -4.30
C LYS A 94 7.93 -8.55 -3.06
N VAL A 95 8.57 -8.47 -1.92
CA VAL A 95 7.89 -8.17 -0.68
C VAL A 95 8.42 -6.86 -0.14
N LEU A 96 7.53 -5.96 0.21
CA LEU A 96 7.90 -4.66 0.74
C LEU A 96 7.24 -4.49 2.11
N LYS A 97 7.89 -3.74 3.00
CA LYS A 97 7.30 -3.43 4.28
C LYS A 97 6.85 -2.00 4.22
N ILE A 98 5.69 -1.71 4.78
CA ILE A 98 5.13 -0.38 4.75
C ILE A 98 4.83 0.03 6.17
N ALA A 99 5.34 1.15 6.58
CA ALA A 99 5.10 1.65 7.93
C ALA A 99 4.03 2.73 7.85
N LEU A 100 2.95 2.56 8.59
CA LEU A 100 1.89 3.56 8.64
C LEU A 100 1.86 4.14 10.03
N VAL A 101 1.98 5.45 10.11
CA VAL A 101 1.94 6.13 11.39
C VAL A 101 0.80 7.12 11.27
N GLN A 102 -0.35 6.78 11.83
CA GLN A 102 -1.52 7.65 11.73
C GLN A 102 -1.92 8.04 13.12
N GLU A 103 -2.06 9.33 13.33
CA GLU A 103 -2.45 9.75 14.62
C GLU A 103 -3.90 9.55 14.83
N THR A 104 -4.30 9.21 16.01
CA THR A 104 -5.68 9.05 16.25
C THR A 104 -6.02 10.04 17.21
N GLN A 105 -7.14 10.54 17.22
CA GLN A 105 -7.43 11.46 18.17
C GLN A 105 -8.29 11.03 19.16
N VAL A 106 -8.54 10.03 19.26
CA VAL A 106 -9.33 9.57 20.23
C VAL A 106 -9.03 9.79 21.51
N LEU A 107 -8.02 9.85 21.73
CA LEU A 107 -7.64 9.90 23.00
C LEU A 107 -7.86 10.98 23.67
N LYS A 108 -8.42 11.78 23.25
CA LYS A 108 -8.53 12.84 23.95
C LYS A 108 -9.54 12.83 24.84
N TYR A 109 -10.03 12.12 25.22
CA TYR A 109 -10.96 12.20 26.10
C TYR A 109 -10.64 11.99 27.26
N TYR A 110 -10.89 12.33 27.96
CA TYR A 110 -10.58 12.15 29.21
C TYR A 110 -11.31 13.09 29.75
#